data_f35af6691f5c36984f4c46c660916376
#
_entry.id   f35af6691f5c36984f4c46c660916376
#
_cell.length_a   1.000
_cell.length_b   1.000
_cell.length_c   1.000
_cell.angle_alpha   90.00
_cell.angle_beta   90.00
_cell.angle_gamma   90.00
#
_symmetry.space_group_name_H-M   'P 1'
#
loop_
_entity.id
_entity.type
_entity.pdbx_description
1 polymer ?
#
loop_
_entity_poly.entity_id
_entity_poly.type
_entity_poly.pdbx_seq_one_letter_code
_entity_poly.pdbx_strand_id
1 'polypeptide(L)'
;MPSAHTLPVLDLSQADDPAQRADFLKQLHAAARDTGFLHLTGHGVTAAESARILELTRAFFALPEADRLAVSNLNSPHFRGYTRIGHELTGGASDWRDQLDVGAERPAPVVGPDDPAFLWLEGPNQWPAALPELRTVVLDWQSRLAAVAHRLLQELLVAIGAPADFFDEAFAERPHLHTKLIRYPGSAPSGADQGVGAHKDYGFLTLLLQDSVGGLQVVRDGGYVDVPPMPGAFVVNLGELLEIATEGYLTATDHRVVSPPGAVERYSVPFFYNPRLDAVIETVPGEYLRSAPGVAHDDSNPLHAQYGRNELKGWVRAHPAVARRWHPELASV
;
A
#
# COMPACT_ATOMS: atom_id res chain seq x y z
N MET A 1 16.79 -20.07 17.90
CA MET A 1 16.96 -19.54 16.55
C MET A 1 15.59 -19.17 16.04
N PRO A 2 15.30 -17.92 15.59
CA PRO A 2 14.06 -17.66 14.87
C PRO A 2 13.96 -18.65 13.71
N SER A 3 12.75 -19.19 13.45
CA SER A 3 12.55 -20.08 12.32
C SER A 3 12.93 -19.33 11.04
N ALA A 4 13.51 -19.99 10.06
CA ALA A 4 13.98 -19.41 8.80
C ALA A 4 12.85 -18.72 7.96
N HIS A 5 11.61 -18.73 8.45
CA HIS A 5 10.40 -18.29 7.76
C HIS A 5 9.70 -17.07 8.38
N THR A 6 10.28 -16.44 9.43
CA THR A 6 9.69 -15.23 10.02
C THR A 6 10.29 -13.97 9.40
N LEU A 7 9.44 -12.94 9.17
CA LEU A 7 9.92 -11.62 8.75
C LEU A 7 10.81 -11.00 9.83
N PRO A 8 11.84 -10.22 9.45
CA PRO A 8 12.60 -9.44 10.41
C PRO A 8 11.69 -8.46 11.16
N VAL A 9 11.99 -8.25 12.46
CA VAL A 9 11.27 -7.30 13.33
C VAL A 9 12.23 -6.18 13.67
N LEU A 10 11.87 -4.95 13.30
CA LEU A 10 12.68 -3.76 13.54
C LEU A 10 11.92 -2.78 14.43
N ASP A 11 12.61 -2.16 15.36
CA ASP A 11 12.08 -1.11 16.23
C ASP A 11 12.59 0.25 15.75
N LEU A 12 11.68 1.06 15.16
CA LEU A 12 12.03 2.37 14.59
C LEU A 12 12.57 3.35 15.64
N SER A 13 12.21 3.19 16.91
CA SER A 13 12.73 4.06 17.99
C SER A 13 14.24 3.91 18.19
N GLN A 14 14.83 2.79 17.78
CA GLN A 14 16.27 2.56 17.84
C GLN A 14 17.06 3.50 16.91
N ALA A 15 16.42 4.06 15.90
CA ALA A 15 17.02 5.06 15.05
C ALA A 15 17.36 6.38 15.80
N ASP A 16 16.71 6.65 16.92
CA ASP A 16 16.97 7.82 17.76
C ASP A 16 18.03 7.58 18.85
N ASP A 17 18.36 6.32 19.10
CA ASP A 17 19.36 5.95 20.10
C ASP A 17 20.75 5.80 19.46
N PRO A 18 21.72 6.69 19.76
CA PRO A 18 23.07 6.60 19.17
C PRO A 18 23.76 5.25 19.41
N ALA A 19 23.42 4.54 20.49
CA ALA A 19 23.99 3.24 20.81
C ALA A 19 23.41 2.10 19.97
N GLN A 20 22.19 2.24 19.47
CA GLN A 20 21.45 1.20 18.73
C GLN A 20 21.35 1.51 17.23
N ARG A 21 21.48 2.79 16.83
CA ARG A 21 21.28 3.26 15.45
C ARG A 21 22.07 2.46 14.40
N ALA A 22 23.33 2.17 14.67
CA ALA A 22 24.17 1.45 13.69
C ALA A 22 23.66 0.02 13.43
N ASP A 23 23.22 -0.68 14.45
CA ASP A 23 22.66 -2.02 14.33
C ASP A 23 21.27 -1.98 13.69
N PHE A 24 20.43 -0.98 14.01
CA PHE A 24 19.16 -0.75 13.36
C PHE A 24 19.32 -0.55 11.85
N LEU A 25 20.20 0.35 11.41
CA LEU A 25 20.45 0.61 9.99
C LEU A 25 20.94 -0.64 9.26
N LYS A 26 21.83 -1.43 9.88
CA LYS A 26 22.28 -2.70 9.31
C LYS A 26 21.15 -3.71 9.15
N GLN A 27 20.27 -3.82 10.14
CA GLN A 27 19.11 -4.71 10.06
C GLN A 27 18.08 -4.22 9.03
N LEU A 28 17.82 -2.91 8.96
CA LEU A 28 16.94 -2.30 7.97
C LEU A 28 17.45 -2.54 6.55
N HIS A 29 18.75 -2.34 6.33
CA HIS A 29 19.40 -2.64 5.06
C HIS A 29 19.20 -4.11 4.64
N ALA A 30 19.51 -5.06 5.54
CA ALA A 30 19.34 -6.48 5.25
C ALA A 30 17.88 -6.84 4.96
N ALA A 31 16.93 -6.35 5.76
CA ALA A 31 15.50 -6.58 5.56
C ALA A 31 15.01 -6.08 4.20
N ALA A 32 15.38 -4.86 3.83
CA ALA A 32 14.95 -4.24 2.57
C ALA A 32 15.59 -4.89 1.34
N ARG A 33 16.85 -5.34 1.45
CA ARG A 33 17.57 -5.99 0.37
C ARG A 33 17.17 -7.44 0.16
N ASP A 34 17.06 -8.22 1.26
CA ASP A 34 16.95 -9.67 1.19
C ASP A 34 15.51 -10.16 1.14
N THR A 35 14.57 -9.38 1.71
CA THR A 35 13.16 -9.76 1.81
C THR A 35 12.18 -8.74 1.28
N GLY A 36 12.52 -7.45 1.27
CA GLY A 36 11.59 -6.37 0.93
C GLY A 36 10.39 -6.24 1.87
N PHE A 37 10.36 -7.04 2.94
CA PHE A 37 9.30 -7.11 3.95
C PHE A 37 9.87 -7.14 5.36
N LEU A 38 9.20 -6.47 6.29
CA LEU A 38 9.55 -6.48 7.71
C LEU A 38 8.34 -6.21 8.62
N HIS A 39 8.43 -6.56 9.89
CA HIS A 39 7.56 -6.01 10.92
C HIS A 39 8.22 -4.76 11.53
N LEU A 40 7.47 -3.66 11.63
CA LEU A 40 7.93 -2.40 12.21
C LEU A 40 7.21 -2.15 13.52
N THR A 41 7.98 -2.03 14.60
CA THR A 41 7.56 -1.60 15.94
C THR A 41 8.18 -0.25 16.29
N GLY A 42 7.92 0.31 17.47
CA GLY A 42 8.51 1.58 17.91
C GLY A 42 8.18 2.78 17.04
N HIS A 43 7.17 2.68 16.19
CA HIS A 43 6.76 3.68 15.20
C HIS A 43 5.94 4.86 15.81
N GLY A 44 5.64 4.83 17.09
CA GLY A 44 4.94 5.90 17.81
C GLY A 44 3.43 5.95 17.59
N VAL A 45 2.84 5.11 16.73
CA VAL A 45 1.38 4.94 16.65
C VAL A 45 0.93 4.07 17.82
N THR A 46 -0.05 4.55 18.57
CA THR A 46 -0.52 3.88 19.77
C THR A 46 -1.43 2.69 19.49
N ALA A 47 -1.52 1.76 20.43
CA ALA A 47 -2.48 0.66 20.36
C ALA A 47 -3.94 1.17 20.28
N ALA A 48 -4.25 2.31 20.90
CA ALA A 48 -5.57 2.92 20.87
C ALA A 48 -5.92 3.46 19.47
N GLU A 49 -4.97 4.13 18.79
CA GLU A 49 -5.15 4.58 17.41
C GLU A 49 -5.38 3.39 16.45
N SER A 50 -4.57 2.34 16.58
CA SER A 50 -4.71 1.11 15.79
C SER A 50 -6.03 0.39 16.06
N ALA A 51 -6.46 0.30 17.30
CA ALA A 51 -7.75 -0.29 17.67
C ALA A 51 -8.91 0.54 17.11
N ARG A 52 -8.83 1.88 17.15
CA ARG A 52 -9.89 2.77 16.68
C ARG A 52 -10.11 2.68 15.18
N ILE A 53 -9.05 2.66 14.37
CA ILE A 53 -9.20 2.51 12.93
C ILE A 53 -9.79 1.14 12.54
N LEU A 54 -9.38 0.05 13.23
CA LEU A 54 -9.96 -1.28 13.01
C LEU A 54 -11.42 -1.36 13.47
N GLU A 55 -11.79 -0.71 14.58
CA GLU A 55 -13.18 -0.59 15.04
C GLU A 55 -14.05 0.09 13.99
N LEU A 56 -13.62 1.24 13.47
CA LEU A 56 -14.36 1.97 12.43
C LEU A 56 -14.39 1.23 11.11
N THR A 57 -13.35 0.47 10.77
CA THR A 57 -13.35 -0.43 9.62
C THR A 57 -14.46 -1.46 9.76
N ARG A 58 -14.58 -2.13 10.91
CA ARG A 58 -15.68 -3.08 11.18
C ARG A 58 -17.04 -2.40 11.14
N ALA A 59 -17.16 -1.22 11.77
CA ALA A 59 -18.41 -0.45 11.80
C ALA A 59 -18.87 -0.08 10.38
N PHE A 60 -17.95 0.33 9.50
CA PHE A 60 -18.28 0.63 8.11
C PHE A 60 -18.86 -0.60 7.38
N PHE A 61 -18.21 -1.77 7.50
CA PHE A 61 -18.69 -2.98 6.82
C PHE A 61 -19.97 -3.57 7.46
N ALA A 62 -20.27 -3.21 8.71
CA ALA A 62 -21.53 -3.54 9.38
C ALA A 62 -22.70 -2.62 8.99
N LEU A 63 -22.45 -1.49 8.31
CA LEU A 63 -23.53 -0.63 7.80
C LEU A 63 -24.45 -1.40 6.85
N PRO A 64 -25.73 -1.03 6.75
CA PRO A 64 -26.62 -1.51 5.70
C PRO A 64 -25.97 -1.37 4.31
N GLU A 65 -26.23 -2.33 3.42
CA GLU A 65 -25.66 -2.29 2.07
C GLU A 65 -25.98 -0.99 1.32
N ALA A 66 -27.17 -0.45 1.52
CA ALA A 66 -27.57 0.82 0.90
C ALA A 66 -26.66 1.98 1.31
N ASP A 67 -26.23 2.06 2.58
CA ASP A 67 -25.36 3.12 3.08
C ASP A 67 -23.92 2.96 2.53
N ARG A 68 -23.44 1.73 2.39
CA ARG A 68 -22.14 1.46 1.74
C ARG A 68 -22.19 1.79 0.25
N LEU A 69 -23.27 1.45 -0.43
CA LEU A 69 -23.45 1.75 -1.86
C LEU A 69 -23.64 3.24 -2.14
N ALA A 70 -24.12 4.02 -1.18
CA ALA A 70 -24.22 5.48 -1.32
C ALA A 70 -22.85 6.12 -1.55
N VAL A 71 -21.77 5.49 -1.05
CA VAL A 71 -20.37 5.90 -1.26
C VAL A 71 -19.63 4.96 -2.21
N SER A 72 -20.32 4.33 -3.16
CA SER A 72 -19.70 3.42 -4.13
C SER A 72 -18.62 4.12 -4.96
N ASN A 73 -17.51 3.42 -5.24
CA ASN A 73 -16.46 3.91 -6.13
C ASN A 73 -16.96 4.24 -7.54
N LEU A 74 -18.06 3.64 -7.97
CA LEU A 74 -18.74 3.97 -9.23
C LEU A 74 -19.29 5.41 -9.28
N ASN A 75 -19.42 6.08 -8.14
CA ASN A 75 -19.88 7.46 -8.06
C ASN A 75 -18.74 8.50 -8.16
N SER A 76 -17.47 8.03 -8.20
CA SER A 76 -16.30 8.90 -8.20
C SER A 76 -15.41 8.66 -9.43
N PRO A 77 -15.13 9.70 -10.22
CA PRO A 77 -14.15 9.63 -11.31
C PRO A 77 -12.71 9.43 -10.78
N HIS A 78 -12.51 9.57 -9.47
CA HIS A 78 -11.22 9.53 -8.79
C HIS A 78 -10.92 8.14 -8.20
N PHE A 79 -11.70 7.10 -8.53
CA PHE A 79 -11.59 5.74 -7.98
C PHE A 79 -11.73 5.68 -6.45
N ARG A 80 -12.39 6.66 -5.82
CA ARG A 80 -12.61 6.71 -4.36
C ARG A 80 -13.93 6.08 -3.98
N GLY A 81 -13.97 5.41 -2.83
CA GLY A 81 -15.20 4.90 -2.25
C GLY A 81 -15.26 3.38 -2.14
N TYR A 82 -16.46 2.88 -1.89
CA TYR A 82 -16.70 1.46 -1.62
C TYR A 82 -16.70 0.61 -2.88
N THR A 83 -15.89 -0.43 -2.87
CA THR A 83 -15.87 -1.49 -3.88
C THR A 83 -16.47 -2.77 -3.28
N ARG A 84 -17.49 -3.33 -3.95
CA ARG A 84 -18.16 -4.58 -3.52
C ARG A 84 -17.24 -5.79 -3.67
N ILE A 85 -17.55 -6.86 -2.92
CA ILE A 85 -16.88 -8.15 -3.02
C ILE A 85 -16.80 -8.61 -4.48
N GLY A 86 -15.59 -8.98 -4.91
CA GLY A 86 -15.34 -9.52 -6.25
C GLY A 86 -15.36 -8.49 -7.38
N HIS A 87 -15.44 -7.19 -7.08
CA HIS A 87 -15.46 -6.13 -8.08
C HIS A 87 -14.09 -5.45 -8.29
N GLU A 88 -13.10 -5.80 -7.51
CA GLU A 88 -11.70 -5.46 -7.78
C GLU A 88 -10.96 -6.67 -8.37
N LEU A 89 -10.04 -6.42 -9.27
CA LEU A 89 -9.28 -7.45 -9.97
C LEU A 89 -7.80 -7.35 -9.65
N THR A 90 -7.18 -8.47 -9.32
CA THR A 90 -5.72 -8.61 -9.26
C THR A 90 -5.28 -9.68 -10.26
N GLY A 91 -4.38 -9.32 -11.17
CA GLY A 91 -3.96 -10.22 -12.25
C GLY A 91 -5.10 -10.68 -13.16
N GLY A 92 -6.18 -9.88 -13.29
CA GLY A 92 -7.36 -10.22 -14.08
C GLY A 92 -8.38 -11.14 -13.40
N ALA A 93 -8.10 -11.64 -12.20
CA ALA A 93 -9.00 -12.45 -11.39
C ALA A 93 -9.66 -11.62 -10.27
N SER A 94 -10.91 -11.96 -9.91
CA SER A 94 -11.65 -11.26 -8.86
C SER A 94 -11.10 -11.56 -7.47
N ASP A 95 -10.86 -10.52 -6.69
CA ASP A 95 -10.51 -10.63 -5.29
C ASP A 95 -11.75 -10.84 -4.42
N TRP A 96 -11.70 -11.81 -3.50
CA TRP A 96 -12.79 -12.09 -2.57
C TRP A 96 -12.70 -11.22 -1.33
N ARG A 97 -12.85 -9.92 -1.54
CA ARG A 97 -12.87 -8.87 -0.52
C ARG A 97 -13.79 -7.74 -0.92
N ASP A 98 -14.25 -6.95 0.05
CA ASP A 98 -14.77 -5.62 -0.17
C ASP A 98 -13.92 -4.57 0.55
N GLN A 99 -13.94 -3.34 0.07
CA GLN A 99 -13.06 -2.30 0.58
C GLN A 99 -13.64 -0.90 0.42
N LEU A 100 -13.13 0.03 1.24
CA LEU A 100 -13.32 1.46 1.07
C LEU A 100 -11.96 2.10 0.73
N ASP A 101 -11.88 2.71 -0.44
CA ASP A 101 -10.69 3.39 -0.94
C ASP A 101 -10.72 4.88 -0.60
N VAL A 102 -9.71 5.34 0.14
CA VAL A 102 -9.58 6.72 0.63
C VAL A 102 -8.20 7.26 0.27
N GLY A 103 -8.15 8.33 -0.55
CA GLY A 103 -6.91 9.03 -0.83
C GLY A 103 -6.71 10.26 0.07
N ALA A 104 -5.66 11.04 -0.21
CA ALA A 104 -5.53 12.35 0.37
C ALA A 104 -6.77 13.20 0.02
N GLU A 105 -7.35 13.87 1.02
CA GLU A 105 -8.54 14.73 0.81
C GLU A 105 -8.14 15.97 0.01
N ARG A 106 -8.64 16.08 -1.22
CA ARG A 106 -8.32 17.19 -2.11
C ARG A 106 -9.57 17.62 -2.90
N PRO A 107 -9.63 18.87 -3.38
CA PRO A 107 -10.66 19.26 -4.33
C PRO A 107 -10.51 18.47 -5.63
N ALA A 108 -11.61 18.28 -6.36
CA ALA A 108 -11.55 17.68 -7.69
C ALA A 108 -10.66 18.51 -8.61
N PRO A 109 -9.74 17.90 -9.36
CA PRO A 109 -8.88 18.61 -10.29
C PRO A 109 -9.71 19.12 -11.48
N VAL A 110 -9.23 20.21 -12.07
CA VAL A 110 -9.67 20.61 -13.40
C VAL A 110 -8.67 19.99 -14.39
N VAL A 111 -9.10 18.96 -15.11
CA VAL A 111 -8.25 18.24 -16.06
C VAL A 111 -8.67 18.62 -17.47
N GLY A 112 -7.77 19.28 -18.19
CA GLY A 112 -7.96 19.63 -19.61
C GLY A 112 -7.57 18.48 -20.54
N PRO A 113 -7.82 18.60 -21.85
CA PRO A 113 -7.54 17.54 -22.83
C PRO A 113 -6.04 17.22 -23.00
N ASP A 114 -5.17 18.19 -22.69
CA ASP A 114 -3.71 18.04 -22.81
C ASP A 114 -3.04 17.70 -21.46
N ASP A 115 -3.81 17.67 -20.38
CA ASP A 115 -3.29 17.35 -19.05
C ASP A 115 -3.07 15.84 -18.89
N PRO A 116 -2.09 15.42 -18.08
CA PRO A 116 -1.87 14.01 -17.80
C PRO A 116 -3.08 13.36 -17.14
N ALA A 117 -3.55 12.23 -17.71
CA ALA A 117 -4.73 11.52 -17.24
C ALA A 117 -4.62 11.03 -15.77
N PHE A 118 -3.41 10.83 -15.26
CA PHE A 118 -3.23 10.43 -13.86
C PHE A 118 -3.70 11.49 -12.85
N LEU A 119 -3.90 12.75 -13.27
CA LEU A 119 -4.47 13.78 -12.39
C LEU A 119 -5.90 13.42 -11.93
N TRP A 120 -6.63 12.59 -12.67
CA TRP A 120 -7.92 12.05 -12.22
C TRP A 120 -7.85 11.23 -10.94
N LEU A 121 -6.66 10.75 -10.54
CA LEU A 121 -6.48 10.03 -9.26
C LEU A 121 -6.51 10.97 -8.05
N GLU A 122 -6.43 12.28 -8.24
CA GLU A 122 -6.67 13.26 -7.18
C GLU A 122 -8.14 13.66 -7.12
N GLY A 123 -8.65 13.92 -5.93
CA GLY A 123 -10.01 14.38 -5.78
C GLY A 123 -10.57 14.14 -4.37
N PRO A 124 -11.83 14.53 -4.15
CA PRO A 124 -12.50 14.35 -2.88
C PRO A 124 -12.78 12.87 -2.61
N ASN A 125 -12.76 12.50 -1.35
CA ASN A 125 -13.22 11.20 -0.89
C ASN A 125 -14.75 11.18 -0.76
N GLN A 126 -15.30 9.98 -0.65
CA GLN A 126 -16.70 9.75 -0.35
C GLN A 126 -16.83 9.25 1.10
N TRP A 127 -17.64 9.93 1.90
CA TRP A 127 -17.79 9.62 3.31
C TRP A 127 -19.21 9.15 3.62
N PRO A 128 -19.40 8.01 4.34
CA PRO A 128 -20.73 7.51 4.67
C PRO A 128 -21.39 8.42 5.70
N ALA A 129 -22.59 8.92 5.40
CA ALA A 129 -23.33 9.79 6.30
C ALA A 129 -23.68 9.11 7.64
N ALA A 130 -23.82 7.78 7.63
CA ALA A 130 -24.13 6.98 8.81
C ALA A 130 -22.92 6.80 9.77
N LEU A 131 -21.70 7.17 9.35
CA LEU A 131 -20.49 7.02 10.15
C LEU A 131 -19.59 8.27 10.00
N PRO A 132 -20.02 9.45 10.44
CA PRO A 132 -19.35 10.74 10.16
C PRO A 132 -17.95 10.85 10.75
N GLU A 133 -17.67 10.20 11.88
CA GLU A 133 -16.35 10.20 12.52
C GLU A 133 -15.29 9.47 11.70
N LEU A 134 -15.67 8.60 10.75
CA LEU A 134 -14.73 7.88 9.90
C LEU A 134 -13.80 8.83 9.16
N ARG A 135 -14.33 9.96 8.65
CA ARG A 135 -13.55 10.96 7.93
C ARG A 135 -12.37 11.47 8.75
N THR A 136 -12.62 11.96 9.94
CA THR A 136 -11.57 12.52 10.79
C THR A 136 -10.52 11.47 11.15
N VAL A 137 -10.97 10.29 11.58
CA VAL A 137 -10.04 9.23 12.02
C VAL A 137 -9.17 8.71 10.87
N VAL A 138 -9.73 8.53 9.65
CA VAL A 138 -8.93 8.07 8.51
C VAL A 138 -7.94 9.14 8.05
N LEU A 139 -8.32 10.41 8.03
CA LEU A 139 -7.40 11.48 7.62
C LEU A 139 -6.27 11.71 8.64
N ASP A 140 -6.58 11.63 9.94
CA ASP A 140 -5.57 11.68 11.01
C ASP A 140 -4.62 10.47 10.91
N TRP A 141 -5.17 9.28 10.63
CA TRP A 141 -4.40 8.05 10.39
C TRP A 141 -3.43 8.22 9.22
N GLN A 142 -3.90 8.73 8.08
CA GLN A 142 -3.05 9.01 6.92
C GLN A 142 -1.92 9.98 7.25
N SER A 143 -2.22 11.07 7.94
CA SER A 143 -1.21 12.04 8.35
C SER A 143 -0.16 11.42 9.28
N ARG A 144 -0.61 10.61 10.24
CA ARG A 144 0.26 9.91 11.18
C ARG A 144 1.18 8.92 10.48
N LEU A 145 0.62 8.08 9.60
CA LEU A 145 1.40 7.07 8.88
C LEU A 145 2.31 7.68 7.81
N ALA A 146 1.94 8.80 7.20
CA ALA A 146 2.82 9.51 6.27
C ALA A 146 4.12 9.96 6.96
N ALA A 147 4.03 10.48 8.19
CA ALA A 147 5.21 10.86 8.96
C ALA A 147 6.10 9.64 9.31
N VAL A 148 5.49 8.52 9.68
CA VAL A 148 6.23 7.27 9.96
C VAL A 148 6.91 6.74 8.70
N ALA A 149 6.18 6.69 7.58
CA ALA A 149 6.69 6.17 6.31
C ALA A 149 7.81 7.05 5.74
N HIS A 150 7.65 8.38 5.81
CA HIS A 150 8.68 9.31 5.37
C HIS A 150 9.98 9.14 6.17
N ARG A 151 9.86 9.09 7.50
CA ARG A 151 11.00 8.80 8.35
C ARG A 151 11.66 7.47 8.02
N LEU A 152 10.88 6.40 7.83
CA LEU A 152 11.42 5.09 7.48
C LEU A 152 12.14 5.12 6.13
N LEU A 153 11.62 5.86 5.14
CA LEU A 153 12.26 6.05 3.84
C LEU A 153 13.61 6.75 3.98
N GLN A 154 13.69 7.81 4.79
CA GLN A 154 14.94 8.50 5.08
C GLN A 154 15.97 7.57 5.76
N GLU A 155 15.55 6.80 6.77
CA GLU A 155 16.44 5.83 7.43
C GLU A 155 16.89 4.71 6.46
N LEU A 156 16.04 4.31 5.54
CA LEU A 156 16.38 3.33 4.50
C LEU A 156 17.47 3.88 3.55
N LEU A 157 17.33 5.14 3.13
CA LEU A 157 18.36 5.80 2.32
C LEU A 157 19.70 5.87 3.06
N VAL A 158 19.68 6.27 4.32
CA VAL A 158 20.90 6.27 5.18
C VAL A 158 21.47 4.86 5.30
N ALA A 159 20.63 3.83 5.44
CA ALA A 159 21.06 2.44 5.58
C ALA A 159 21.81 1.91 4.34
N ILE A 160 21.48 2.42 3.14
CA ILE A 160 22.24 2.11 1.91
C ILE A 160 23.39 3.09 1.63
N GLY A 161 23.59 4.10 2.50
CA GLY A 161 24.66 5.10 2.40
C GLY A 161 24.30 6.32 1.54
N ALA A 162 23.06 6.43 1.05
CA ALA A 162 22.57 7.56 0.27
C ALA A 162 22.16 8.75 1.19
N PRO A 163 22.08 9.98 0.66
CA PRO A 163 21.51 11.11 1.40
C PRO A 163 20.08 10.81 1.85
N ALA A 164 19.77 11.12 3.12
CA ALA A 164 18.44 10.87 3.69
C ALA A 164 17.32 11.58 2.92
N ASP A 165 17.60 12.74 2.38
CA ASP A 165 16.68 13.64 1.66
C ASP A 165 16.61 13.41 0.14
N PHE A 166 17.26 12.35 -0.37
CA PHE A 166 17.37 12.11 -1.82
C PHE A 166 16.03 12.12 -2.56
N PHE A 167 14.98 11.61 -1.93
CA PHE A 167 13.64 11.58 -2.53
C PHE A 167 12.71 12.70 -2.02
N ASP A 168 13.13 13.57 -1.10
CA ASP A 168 12.24 14.54 -0.44
C ASP A 168 11.48 15.42 -1.44
N GLU A 169 12.12 15.85 -2.53
CA GLU A 169 11.47 16.63 -3.60
C GLU A 169 10.30 15.86 -4.24
N ALA A 170 10.45 14.55 -4.46
CA ALA A 170 9.41 13.72 -5.05
C ALA A 170 8.17 13.57 -4.15
N PHE A 171 8.35 13.77 -2.84
CA PHE A 171 7.28 13.67 -1.85
C PHE A 171 6.80 15.04 -1.33
N ALA A 172 7.45 16.14 -1.75
CA ALA A 172 7.16 17.47 -1.25
C ALA A 172 5.70 17.88 -1.53
N GLU A 173 5.10 18.68 -0.61
CA GLU A 173 3.79 19.31 -0.70
C GLU A 173 2.59 18.36 -0.89
N ARG A 174 2.64 17.44 -1.87
CA ARG A 174 1.48 16.66 -2.31
C ARG A 174 1.78 15.19 -2.55
N PRO A 175 2.35 14.45 -1.57
CA PRO A 175 2.56 13.02 -1.74
C PRO A 175 1.22 12.32 -2.04
N HIS A 176 1.27 11.27 -2.85
CA HIS A 176 0.09 10.45 -3.11
C HIS A 176 -0.11 9.46 -1.98
N LEU A 177 -1.07 9.78 -1.10
CA LEU A 177 -1.45 8.94 0.03
C LEU A 177 -2.69 8.15 -0.33
N HIS A 178 -2.70 6.86 -0.02
CA HIS A 178 -3.85 6.02 -0.20
C HIS A 178 -4.02 5.08 0.99
N THR A 179 -5.25 4.91 1.45
CA THR A 179 -5.63 3.96 2.51
C THR A 179 -6.78 3.11 2.02
N LYS A 180 -6.68 1.82 2.19
CA LYS A 180 -7.83 0.91 2.00
C LYS A 180 -8.30 0.41 3.36
N LEU A 181 -9.59 0.51 3.63
CA LEU A 181 -10.22 -0.26 4.70
C LEU A 181 -10.75 -1.54 4.07
N ILE A 182 -10.29 -2.70 4.49
CA ILE A 182 -10.57 -3.96 3.79
C ILE A 182 -11.24 -4.96 4.73
N ARG A 183 -12.27 -5.66 4.20
CA ARG A 183 -12.87 -6.84 4.80
C ARG A 183 -12.72 -8.04 3.87
N TYR A 184 -12.29 -9.16 4.40
CA TYR A 184 -12.32 -10.48 3.77
C TYR A 184 -13.38 -11.31 4.50
N PRO A 185 -14.50 -11.64 3.85
CA PRO A 185 -15.69 -12.20 4.52
C PRO A 185 -15.62 -13.72 4.76
N GLY A 186 -14.44 -14.30 4.78
CA GLY A 186 -14.25 -15.74 4.88
C GLY A 186 -14.20 -16.44 3.52
N SER A 187 -14.48 -17.73 3.49
CA SER A 187 -14.39 -18.53 2.27
C SER A 187 -15.37 -18.07 1.20
N ALA A 188 -14.90 -17.97 -0.04
CA ALA A 188 -15.76 -17.70 -1.18
C ALA A 188 -16.73 -18.87 -1.43
N PRO A 189 -17.98 -18.63 -1.87
CA PRO A 189 -18.92 -19.68 -2.23
C PRO A 189 -18.42 -20.62 -3.34
N SER A 190 -17.55 -20.10 -4.22
CA SER A 190 -16.89 -20.86 -5.28
C SER A 190 -15.80 -21.81 -4.80
N GLY A 191 -15.42 -21.73 -3.52
CA GLY A 191 -14.26 -22.43 -2.98
C GLY A 191 -12.92 -21.81 -3.36
N ALA A 192 -12.90 -20.66 -4.06
CA ALA A 192 -11.68 -19.91 -4.31
C ALA A 192 -11.17 -19.30 -2.99
N ASP A 193 -9.85 -19.29 -2.82
CA ASP A 193 -9.18 -18.78 -1.63
C ASP A 193 -8.47 -17.43 -1.84
N GLN A 194 -8.57 -16.86 -3.06
CA GLN A 194 -7.94 -15.59 -3.39
C GLN A 194 -8.66 -14.42 -2.68
N GLY A 195 -8.12 -13.98 -1.55
CA GLY A 195 -8.50 -12.71 -0.94
C GLY A 195 -7.93 -11.54 -1.73
N VAL A 196 -6.64 -11.61 -2.08
CA VAL A 196 -5.93 -10.77 -3.05
C VAL A 196 -4.97 -11.64 -3.85
N GLY A 197 -4.97 -11.50 -5.16
CA GLY A 197 -4.05 -12.21 -6.05
C GLY A 197 -2.59 -11.82 -5.80
N ALA A 198 -1.67 -12.64 -6.31
CA ALA A 198 -0.24 -12.36 -6.23
C ALA A 198 0.08 -11.07 -6.98
N HIS A 199 0.81 -10.16 -6.33
CA HIS A 199 1.23 -8.88 -6.89
C HIS A 199 2.40 -8.28 -6.11
N LYS A 200 3.01 -7.26 -6.70
CA LYS A 200 3.87 -6.28 -6.04
C LYS A 200 3.14 -4.94 -5.97
N ASP A 201 3.40 -4.13 -4.95
CA ASP A 201 2.89 -2.76 -4.89
C ASP A 201 3.65 -1.85 -5.86
N TYR A 202 2.97 -0.96 -6.57
CA TYR A 202 3.59 -0.11 -7.60
C TYR A 202 4.47 1.03 -7.06
N GLY A 203 4.28 1.40 -5.79
CA GLY A 203 4.84 2.62 -5.22
C GLY A 203 6.17 2.46 -4.50
N PHE A 204 6.27 3.14 -3.36
CA PHE A 204 7.48 3.17 -2.53
C PHE A 204 7.35 2.33 -1.28
N LEU A 205 6.43 2.68 -0.37
CA LEU A 205 6.26 1.98 0.90
C LEU A 205 4.78 1.71 1.18
N THR A 206 4.51 0.51 1.67
CA THR A 206 3.20 0.14 2.24
C THR A 206 3.37 -0.17 3.72
N LEU A 207 2.52 0.41 4.56
CA LEU A 207 2.40 0.12 5.99
C LEU A 207 1.05 -0.56 6.22
N LEU A 208 1.06 -1.84 6.53
CA LEU A 208 -0.15 -2.64 6.69
C LEU A 208 -0.45 -2.90 8.16
N LEU A 209 -1.60 -2.41 8.63
CA LEU A 209 -2.19 -2.85 9.89
C LEU A 209 -3.06 -4.09 9.63
N GLN A 210 -2.82 -5.17 10.35
CA GLN A 210 -3.65 -6.37 10.35
C GLN A 210 -4.44 -6.47 11.66
N ASP A 211 -5.62 -7.10 11.61
CA ASP A 211 -6.27 -7.61 12.83
C ASP A 211 -5.59 -8.90 13.31
N SER A 212 -6.24 -9.66 14.18
CA SER A 212 -5.69 -10.91 14.71
C SER A 212 -5.82 -12.12 13.78
N VAL A 213 -6.43 -11.94 12.60
CA VAL A 213 -6.64 -13.02 11.62
C VAL A 213 -5.54 -12.99 10.57
N GLY A 214 -4.86 -14.11 10.37
CA GLY A 214 -3.81 -14.27 9.37
C GLY A 214 -4.35 -14.29 7.92
N GLY A 215 -3.47 -14.61 6.97
CA GLY A 215 -3.83 -14.76 5.55
C GLY A 215 -2.91 -14.01 4.60
N LEU A 216 -2.11 -13.05 5.08
CA LEU A 216 -1.04 -12.47 4.28
C LEU A 216 0.07 -13.51 4.07
N GLN A 217 0.51 -13.67 2.84
CA GLN A 217 1.61 -14.53 2.43
C GLN A 217 2.58 -13.76 1.54
N VAL A 218 3.87 -13.97 1.74
CA VAL A 218 4.94 -13.38 0.92
C VAL A 218 5.77 -14.48 0.27
N VAL A 219 6.31 -14.20 -0.92
CA VAL A 219 7.22 -15.13 -1.59
C VAL A 219 8.58 -15.14 -0.88
N ARG A 220 9.05 -16.33 -0.53
CA ARG A 220 10.40 -16.55 0.02
C ARG A 220 10.90 -17.93 -0.41
N ASP A 221 12.16 -17.99 -0.84
CA ASP A 221 12.81 -19.26 -1.26
C ASP A 221 11.99 -20.06 -2.28
N GLY A 222 11.30 -19.35 -3.19
CA GLY A 222 10.48 -19.95 -4.27
C GLY A 222 9.10 -20.45 -3.84
N GLY A 223 8.66 -20.16 -2.60
CA GLY A 223 7.33 -20.52 -2.10
C GLY A 223 6.67 -19.39 -1.33
N TYR A 224 5.36 -19.53 -1.03
CA TYR A 224 4.64 -18.60 -0.17
C TYR A 224 4.81 -18.99 1.30
N VAL A 225 5.15 -18.00 2.14
CA VAL A 225 5.20 -18.16 3.59
C VAL A 225 4.19 -17.23 4.26
N ASP A 226 3.55 -17.71 5.32
CA ASP A 226 2.60 -16.91 6.09
C ASP A 226 3.29 -15.79 6.86
N VAL A 227 2.64 -14.62 6.89
CA VAL A 227 3.01 -13.48 7.73
C VAL A 227 1.97 -13.33 8.84
N PRO A 228 2.20 -13.97 10.00
CA PRO A 228 1.25 -13.88 11.09
C PRO A 228 1.13 -12.46 11.63
N PRO A 229 -0.07 -12.03 12.06
CA PRO A 229 -0.25 -10.75 12.72
C PRO A 229 0.60 -10.65 13.98
N MET A 230 1.25 -9.50 14.16
CA MET A 230 2.05 -9.17 15.33
C MET A 230 1.42 -7.97 16.06
N PRO A 231 0.94 -8.10 17.30
CA PRO A 231 0.37 -7.00 18.04
C PRO A 231 1.35 -5.81 18.17
N GLY A 232 0.88 -4.60 17.86
CA GLY A 232 1.69 -3.38 17.95
C GLY A 232 2.71 -3.19 16.83
N ALA A 233 2.69 -4.02 15.78
CA ALA A 233 3.54 -3.86 14.63
C ALA A 233 2.72 -3.58 13.34
N PHE A 234 3.30 -2.82 12.43
CA PHE A 234 2.92 -2.84 11.03
C PHE A 234 3.73 -3.89 10.27
N VAL A 235 3.12 -4.53 9.27
CA VAL A 235 3.91 -5.14 8.20
C VAL A 235 4.26 -4.02 7.23
N VAL A 236 5.54 -3.91 6.89
CA VAL A 236 6.03 -2.94 5.90
C VAL A 236 6.59 -3.69 4.71
N ASN A 237 6.25 -3.25 3.51
CA ASN A 237 6.87 -3.72 2.28
C ASN A 237 7.28 -2.58 1.36
N LEU A 238 8.31 -2.87 0.56
CA LEU A 238 8.82 -2.01 -0.48
C LEU A 238 8.05 -2.25 -1.77
N GLY A 239 7.82 -1.17 -2.54
CA GLY A 239 7.16 -1.24 -3.83
C GLY A 239 8.13 -1.24 -5.01
N GLU A 240 7.61 -1.58 -6.19
CA GLU A 240 8.37 -1.75 -7.44
C GLU A 240 9.10 -0.48 -7.88
N LEU A 241 8.52 0.71 -7.63
CA LEU A 241 9.17 1.95 -8.05
C LEU A 241 10.42 2.26 -7.21
N LEU A 242 10.42 1.88 -5.92
CA LEU A 242 11.61 1.96 -5.08
C LEU A 242 12.65 0.89 -5.48
N GLU A 243 12.22 -0.32 -5.86
CA GLU A 243 13.09 -1.35 -6.44
C GLU A 243 13.79 -0.83 -7.70
N ILE A 244 13.04 -0.21 -8.62
CA ILE A 244 13.60 0.38 -9.86
C ILE A 244 14.52 1.55 -9.55
N ALA A 245 14.12 2.46 -8.67
CA ALA A 245 14.94 3.61 -8.27
C ALA A 245 16.28 3.21 -7.64
N THR A 246 16.38 1.96 -7.17
CA THR A 246 17.60 1.37 -6.63
C THR A 246 18.19 0.29 -7.52
N GLU A 247 17.81 0.22 -8.79
CA GLU A 247 18.31 -0.75 -9.77
C GLU A 247 18.23 -2.23 -9.28
N GLY A 248 17.18 -2.56 -8.49
CA GLY A 248 17.03 -3.88 -7.89
C GLY A 248 17.94 -4.14 -6.70
N TYR A 249 18.62 -3.12 -6.17
CA TYR A 249 19.41 -3.25 -4.95
C TYR A 249 18.53 -3.49 -3.72
N LEU A 250 17.40 -2.80 -3.64
CA LEU A 250 16.30 -3.08 -2.72
C LEU A 250 15.23 -3.89 -3.45
N THR A 251 14.56 -4.76 -2.74
CA THR A 251 13.68 -5.76 -3.34
C THR A 251 12.20 -5.43 -3.08
N ALA A 252 11.40 -5.36 -4.14
CA ALA A 252 9.95 -5.48 -4.04
C ALA A 252 9.57 -6.96 -4.17
N THR A 253 8.78 -7.48 -3.23
CA THR A 253 8.50 -8.91 -3.14
C THR A 253 7.04 -9.21 -3.43
N ASP A 254 6.79 -10.24 -4.25
CA ASP A 254 5.46 -10.75 -4.51
C ASP A 254 4.78 -11.21 -3.22
N HIS A 255 3.53 -10.78 -3.07
CA HIS A 255 2.70 -11.16 -1.92
C HIS A 255 1.24 -11.34 -2.33
N ARG A 256 0.49 -12.04 -1.50
CA ARG A 256 -0.94 -12.32 -1.71
C ARG A 256 -1.68 -12.39 -0.38
N VAL A 257 -3.01 -12.42 -0.45
CA VAL A 257 -3.84 -12.73 0.71
C VAL A 257 -4.71 -13.93 0.39
N VAL A 258 -4.64 -14.93 1.25
CA VAL A 258 -5.56 -16.07 1.25
C VAL A 258 -6.75 -15.73 2.13
N SER A 259 -7.96 -15.95 1.64
CA SER A 259 -9.18 -15.72 2.39
C SER A 259 -9.22 -16.60 3.63
N PRO A 260 -9.64 -16.10 4.79
CA PRO A 260 -9.77 -16.92 5.99
C PRO A 260 -10.82 -18.03 5.80
N PRO A 261 -10.68 -19.17 6.48
CA PRO A 261 -11.57 -20.30 6.29
C PRO A 261 -12.97 -20.08 6.89
N GLY A 262 -13.96 -20.70 6.29
CA GLY A 262 -15.35 -20.69 6.81
C GLY A 262 -15.97 -19.29 6.81
N ALA A 263 -16.60 -18.93 7.91
CA ALA A 263 -17.24 -17.63 8.14
C ALA A 263 -16.36 -16.67 8.96
N VAL A 264 -15.07 -16.94 9.08
CA VAL A 264 -14.15 -16.03 9.79
C VAL A 264 -13.91 -14.78 8.93
N GLU A 265 -14.17 -13.61 9.49
CA GLU A 265 -13.85 -12.35 8.83
C GLU A 265 -12.45 -11.89 9.24
N ARG A 266 -11.69 -11.36 8.26
CA ARG A 266 -10.41 -10.68 8.46
C ARG A 266 -10.55 -9.22 8.06
N TYR A 267 -9.92 -8.34 8.83
CA TYR A 267 -9.84 -6.92 8.53
C TYR A 267 -8.39 -6.46 8.43
N SER A 268 -8.12 -5.59 7.47
CA SER A 268 -6.80 -4.97 7.34
C SER A 268 -6.90 -3.55 6.82
N VAL A 269 -5.88 -2.75 7.15
CA VAL A 269 -5.82 -1.34 6.76
C VAL A 269 -4.42 -1.07 6.19
N PRO A 270 -4.17 -1.35 4.89
CA PRO A 270 -2.95 -0.91 4.22
C PRO A 270 -2.98 0.61 3.99
N PHE A 271 -1.86 1.22 4.23
CA PHE A 271 -1.56 2.61 3.91
C PHE A 271 -0.38 2.64 2.94
N PHE A 272 -0.58 3.28 1.79
CA PHE A 272 0.41 3.43 0.74
C PHE A 272 0.98 4.83 0.78
N TYR A 273 2.29 4.93 0.92
CA TYR A 273 3.05 6.18 0.92
C TYR A 273 3.87 6.30 -0.36
N ASN A 274 3.46 7.21 -1.22
CA ASN A 274 3.97 7.30 -2.57
C ASN A 274 4.32 8.74 -2.95
N PRO A 275 5.24 8.95 -3.92
CA PRO A 275 5.59 10.28 -4.39
C PRO A 275 4.40 10.97 -5.05
N ARG A 276 4.54 12.26 -5.35
CA ARG A 276 3.55 13.00 -6.13
C ARG A 276 3.27 12.29 -7.46
N LEU A 277 2.05 12.37 -7.95
CA LEU A 277 1.67 11.74 -9.23
C LEU A 277 2.49 12.24 -10.43
N ASP A 278 2.89 13.50 -10.41
CA ASP A 278 3.71 14.13 -11.45
C ASP A 278 5.22 13.89 -11.27
N ALA A 279 5.64 13.32 -10.14
CA ALA A 279 7.05 13.08 -9.88
C ALA A 279 7.65 12.08 -10.89
N VAL A 280 8.79 12.46 -11.44
CA VAL A 280 9.67 11.55 -12.18
C VAL A 280 10.77 11.10 -11.22
N ILE A 281 10.81 9.81 -10.96
CA ILE A 281 11.71 9.26 -9.95
C ILE A 281 13.10 9.07 -10.54
N GLU A 282 14.06 9.68 -9.88
CA GLU A 282 15.48 9.55 -10.20
C GLU A 282 16.03 8.24 -9.61
N THR A 283 16.98 7.65 -10.32
CA THR A 283 17.74 6.50 -9.82
C THR A 283 18.73 6.95 -8.77
N VAL A 284 18.81 6.23 -7.66
CA VAL A 284 19.85 6.43 -6.64
C VAL A 284 21.23 6.21 -7.28
N PRO A 285 22.21 7.11 -7.09
CA PRO A 285 23.52 6.98 -7.73
C PRO A 285 24.20 5.64 -7.45
N GLY A 286 24.79 5.03 -8.49
CA GLY A 286 25.38 3.69 -8.42
C GLY A 286 26.53 3.53 -7.41
N GLU A 287 27.13 4.62 -6.92
CA GLU A 287 28.11 4.58 -5.84
C GLU A 287 27.53 4.04 -4.51
N TYR A 288 26.20 4.18 -4.32
CA TYR A 288 25.47 3.65 -3.16
C TYR A 288 24.90 2.24 -3.42
N LEU A 289 24.81 1.83 -4.69
CA LEU A 289 24.14 0.59 -5.14
C LEU A 289 25.15 -0.48 -5.60
N ARG A 290 26.22 -0.68 -4.87
CA ARG A 290 27.26 -1.65 -5.24
C ARG A 290 26.67 -3.06 -5.37
N SER A 291 26.84 -3.66 -6.54
CA SER A 291 26.32 -4.99 -6.86
C SER A 291 24.78 -5.05 -7.01
N ALA A 292 24.14 -3.95 -7.43
CA ALA A 292 22.73 -3.99 -7.83
C ALA A 292 22.55 -4.98 -9.00
N PRO A 293 21.58 -5.91 -8.92
CA PRO A 293 21.39 -6.94 -9.97
C PRO A 293 20.75 -6.39 -11.24
N GLY A 294 20.23 -5.14 -11.21
CA GLY A 294 19.30 -4.62 -12.19
C GLY A 294 17.88 -5.15 -11.99
N VAL A 295 16.90 -4.50 -12.59
CA VAL A 295 15.49 -4.92 -12.56
C VAL A 295 15.16 -5.57 -13.90
N ALA A 296 14.52 -6.75 -13.87
CA ALA A 296 14.03 -7.40 -15.08
C ALA A 296 12.91 -6.53 -15.70
N HIS A 297 13.03 -6.24 -16.99
CA HIS A 297 12.02 -5.52 -17.72
C HIS A 297 10.88 -6.47 -18.13
N ASP A 298 9.63 -6.08 -17.81
CA ASP A 298 8.44 -6.81 -18.25
C ASP A 298 7.70 -5.98 -19.30
N ASP A 299 7.83 -6.34 -20.56
CA ASP A 299 7.17 -5.66 -21.67
C ASP A 299 5.64 -5.71 -21.59
N SER A 300 5.08 -6.68 -20.90
CA SER A 300 3.62 -6.81 -20.69
C SER A 300 3.08 -5.87 -19.60
N ASN A 301 3.98 -5.42 -18.71
CA ASN A 301 3.66 -4.50 -17.63
C ASN A 301 4.74 -3.42 -17.47
N PRO A 302 4.96 -2.56 -18.47
CA PRO A 302 6.03 -1.57 -18.44
C PRO A 302 5.84 -0.62 -17.26
N LEU A 303 6.92 -0.41 -16.50
CA LEU A 303 6.97 0.56 -15.41
C LEU A 303 7.60 1.86 -15.92
N HIS A 304 6.99 2.97 -15.55
CA HIS A 304 7.42 4.32 -15.93
C HIS A 304 8.12 5.00 -14.76
N ALA A 305 9.15 5.78 -15.04
CA ALA A 305 9.79 6.63 -14.02
C ALA A 305 8.81 7.66 -13.43
N GLN A 306 7.79 8.10 -14.20
CA GLN A 306 6.73 8.97 -13.70
C GLN A 306 5.68 8.13 -12.95
N TYR A 307 5.59 8.37 -11.63
CA TYR A 307 4.77 7.56 -10.71
C TYR A 307 3.30 7.49 -11.13
N GLY A 308 2.68 8.63 -11.45
CA GLY A 308 1.24 8.68 -11.74
C GLY A 308 0.80 7.83 -12.93
N ARG A 309 1.69 7.53 -13.87
CA ARG A 309 1.39 6.61 -14.99
C ARG A 309 1.23 5.17 -14.52
N ASN A 310 2.07 4.73 -13.58
CA ASN A 310 1.98 3.39 -13.01
C ASN A 310 0.71 3.26 -12.18
N GLU A 311 0.45 4.26 -11.36
CA GLU A 311 -0.71 4.29 -10.47
C GLU A 311 -2.02 4.27 -11.26
N LEU A 312 -2.16 5.13 -12.29
CA LEU A 312 -3.36 5.15 -13.15
C LEU A 312 -3.57 3.80 -13.86
N LYS A 313 -2.50 3.23 -14.41
CA LYS A 313 -2.55 1.89 -15.04
C LYS A 313 -3.09 0.85 -14.07
N GLY A 314 -2.61 0.86 -12.83
CA GLY A 314 -3.08 -0.04 -11.76
C GLY A 314 -4.58 0.13 -11.49
N TRP A 315 -5.04 1.36 -11.28
CA TRP A 315 -6.44 1.66 -11.00
C TRP A 315 -7.38 1.27 -12.13
N VAL A 316 -7.02 1.56 -13.38
CA VAL A 316 -7.82 1.19 -14.57
C VAL A 316 -7.97 -0.33 -14.66
N ARG A 317 -6.91 -1.08 -14.42
CA ARG A 317 -6.92 -2.56 -14.46
C ARG A 317 -7.70 -3.17 -13.30
N ALA A 318 -7.52 -2.63 -12.08
CA ALA A 318 -8.21 -3.13 -10.89
C ALA A 318 -9.70 -2.79 -10.88
N HIS A 319 -10.09 -1.64 -11.44
CA HIS A 319 -11.47 -1.13 -11.41
C HIS A 319 -12.03 -0.81 -12.80
N PRO A 320 -12.14 -1.79 -13.69
CA PRO A 320 -12.56 -1.56 -15.08
C PRO A 320 -13.98 -0.98 -15.21
N ALA A 321 -14.85 -1.19 -14.20
CA ALA A 321 -16.20 -0.61 -14.20
C ALA A 321 -16.18 0.91 -13.97
N VAL A 322 -15.30 1.40 -13.10
CA VAL A 322 -15.09 2.84 -12.88
C VAL A 322 -14.47 3.47 -14.13
N ALA A 323 -13.43 2.82 -14.69
CA ALA A 323 -12.76 3.28 -15.90
C ALA A 323 -13.76 3.40 -17.06
N ARG A 324 -14.57 2.38 -17.35
CA ARG A 324 -15.59 2.44 -18.40
C ARG A 324 -16.64 3.54 -18.19
N ARG A 325 -16.96 3.85 -16.93
CA ARG A 325 -17.97 4.86 -16.63
C ARG A 325 -17.47 6.29 -16.80
N TRP A 326 -16.24 6.55 -16.35
CA TRP A 326 -15.72 7.91 -16.21
C TRP A 326 -14.58 8.24 -17.17
N HIS A 327 -13.84 7.22 -17.62
CA HIS A 327 -12.62 7.33 -18.42
C HIS A 327 -12.64 6.30 -19.55
N PRO A 328 -13.67 6.30 -20.42
CA PRO A 328 -13.83 5.27 -21.46
C PRO A 328 -12.64 5.21 -22.42
N GLU A 329 -11.94 6.33 -22.62
CA GLU A 329 -10.71 6.41 -23.43
C GLU A 329 -9.54 5.62 -22.82
N LEU A 330 -9.52 5.42 -21.48
CA LEU A 330 -8.51 4.64 -20.78
C LEU A 330 -8.90 3.16 -20.64
N ALA A 331 -10.17 2.83 -20.80
CA ALA A 331 -10.68 1.47 -20.59
C ALA A 331 -10.32 0.49 -21.74
N SER A 332 -9.71 0.97 -22.79
CA SER A 332 -9.30 0.20 -23.98
C SER A 332 -7.79 -0.11 -24.01
N VAL A 333 -7.06 0.18 -22.93
CA VAL A 333 -5.61 -0.01 -22.81
C VAL A 333 -5.27 -1.28 -22.03
#